data_c2c4e5cde03ae653789e23da608b2bbc
#
_entry.id   c2c4e5cde03ae653789e23da608b2bbc
#
_cell.length_a   1.000
_cell.length_b   1.000
_cell.length_c   1.000
_cell.angle_alpha   90.00
_cell.angle_beta   90.00
_cell.angle_gamma   90.00
#
_symmetry.space_group_name_H-M   'P 1'
#
loop_
_entity.id
_entity.type
_entity.pdbx_description
1 polymer ?
#
loop_
_entity_poly.entity_id
_entity_poly.type
_entity_poly.pdbx_seq_one_letter_code
_entity_poly.pdbx_strand_id
1 'polypeptide(L)'
;MSERQAFYSVDRLERAVAVLVGGDGVGLDVLKKTLPVKVREGVVLRVRLDADGKPYWSSAVVDDAERERRRLEARARLERLRGTDPGGDVVL
;
A
#
# COMPACT_ATOMS: atom_id res chain seq x y z
N MET A 1 9.23 -1.54 24.38
CA MET A 1 9.83 -1.27 23.07
C MET A 1 8.80 -1.42 21.99
N SER A 2 8.60 -0.38 21.21
CA SER A 2 7.61 -0.44 20.16
C SER A 2 8.20 -1.13 18.94
N GLU A 3 7.44 -2.02 18.36
CA GLU A 3 7.83 -2.66 17.12
C GLU A 3 7.57 -1.69 15.97
N ARG A 4 8.50 -1.64 15.05
CA ARG A 4 8.33 -0.83 13.85
C ARG A 4 7.57 -1.65 12.81
N GLN A 5 6.71 -0.98 12.11
CA GLN A 5 5.89 -1.58 11.08
C GLN A 5 5.96 -0.75 9.82
N ALA A 6 5.72 -1.40 8.69
CA ALA A 6 5.62 -0.71 7.42
C ALA A 6 4.43 -1.27 6.66
N PHE A 7 3.89 -0.47 5.77
CA PHE A 7 2.78 -0.87 4.92
C PHE A 7 3.26 -1.01 3.49
N TYR A 8 2.77 -2.04 2.83
CA TYR A 8 3.09 -2.29 1.43
C TYR A 8 1.79 -2.55 0.68
N SER A 9 1.65 -1.94 -0.48
CA SER A 9 0.51 -2.20 -1.35
C SER A 9 0.90 -3.22 -2.39
N VAL A 10 0.00 -4.12 -2.71
CA VAL A 10 0.24 -5.08 -3.78
C VAL A 10 -0.10 -4.39 -5.09
N ASP A 11 0.93 -4.09 -5.89
CA ASP A 11 0.77 -3.40 -7.15
C ASP A 11 0.26 -4.35 -8.23
N ARG A 12 0.89 -5.51 -8.32
CA ARG A 12 0.47 -6.53 -9.26
C ARG A 12 1.03 -7.88 -8.85
N LEU A 13 0.49 -8.91 -9.47
CA LEU A 13 0.94 -10.28 -9.25
C LEU A 13 1.43 -10.84 -10.57
N GLU A 14 2.62 -11.43 -10.54
CA GLU A 14 3.24 -12.03 -11.72
C GLU A 14 3.68 -13.43 -11.36
N ARG A 15 2.95 -14.43 -11.84
CA ARG A 15 3.28 -15.84 -11.58
C ARG A 15 3.56 -16.09 -10.10
N ALA A 16 4.82 -16.36 -9.76
CA ALA A 16 5.21 -16.68 -8.39
C ALA A 16 5.58 -15.44 -7.57
N VAL A 17 5.50 -14.24 -8.16
CA VAL A 17 6.00 -13.01 -7.55
C VAL A 17 4.87 -12.03 -7.31
N ALA A 18 4.90 -11.40 -6.15
CA ALA A 18 4.05 -10.25 -5.85
C ALA A 18 4.93 -8.99 -5.92
N VAL A 19 4.48 -8.01 -6.67
CA VAL A 19 5.18 -6.72 -6.74
C VAL A 19 4.54 -5.81 -5.71
N LEU A 20 5.31 -5.44 -4.70
CA LEU A 20 4.84 -4.63 -3.57
C LEU A 20 5.45 -3.24 -3.64
N VAL A 21 4.69 -2.25 -3.23
CA VAL A 21 5.14 -0.87 -3.21
C VAL A 21 5.05 -0.36 -1.78
N GLY A 22 6.18 0.09 -1.25
CA GLY A 22 6.24 0.65 0.10
C GLY A 22 5.83 2.11 0.14
N GLY A 23 5.91 2.69 1.32
CA GLY A 23 5.54 4.09 1.52
C GLY A 23 6.42 5.08 0.77
N ASP A 24 7.62 4.66 0.40
CA ASP A 24 8.55 5.49 -0.38
C ASP A 24 8.28 5.42 -1.88
N GLY A 25 7.31 4.61 -2.30
CA GLY A 25 6.96 4.45 -3.71
C GLY A 25 7.85 3.48 -4.47
N VAL A 26 8.81 2.85 -3.80
CA VAL A 26 9.73 1.91 -4.46
C VAL A 26 9.10 0.52 -4.52
N GLY A 27 9.16 -0.09 -5.69
CA GLY A 27 8.63 -1.44 -5.89
C GLY A 27 9.62 -2.50 -5.47
N LEU A 28 9.09 -3.58 -4.90
CA LEU A 28 9.87 -4.73 -4.48
C LEU A 28 9.22 -6.00 -5.02
N ASP A 29 10.03 -6.91 -5.51
CA ASP A 29 9.57 -8.23 -5.94
C ASP A 29 9.71 -9.20 -4.78
N VAL A 30 8.60 -9.78 -4.35
CA VAL A 30 8.59 -10.72 -3.24
C VAL A 30 7.92 -11.99 -3.70
N LEU A 31 8.54 -13.13 -3.42
CA LEU A 31 7.94 -14.41 -3.77
C LEU A 31 6.64 -14.60 -2.98
N LYS A 32 5.57 -14.96 -3.67
CA LYS A 32 4.27 -15.17 -3.02
C LYS A 32 4.36 -16.19 -1.89
N LYS A 33 5.17 -17.22 -2.06
CA LYS A 33 5.32 -18.27 -1.06
C LYS A 33 5.98 -17.78 0.22
N THR A 34 6.65 -16.64 0.17
CA THR A 34 7.25 -16.02 1.35
C THR A 34 6.19 -15.37 2.24
N LEU A 35 5.08 -14.98 1.63
CA LEU A 35 4.01 -14.29 2.35
C LEU A 35 3.05 -15.31 2.98
N PRO A 36 2.70 -15.13 4.25
CA PRO A 36 1.84 -16.09 4.95
C PRO A 36 0.37 -15.97 4.61
N VAL A 37 0.02 -14.99 3.78
CA VAL A 37 -1.36 -14.69 3.42
C VAL A 37 -1.53 -14.70 1.92
N LYS A 38 -2.74 -14.96 1.46
CA LYS A 38 -3.07 -14.81 0.04
C LYS A 38 -3.16 -13.33 -0.27
N VAL A 39 -2.54 -12.94 -1.37
CA VAL A 39 -2.50 -11.54 -1.77
C VAL A 39 -3.22 -11.35 -3.09
N ARG A 40 -3.79 -10.17 -3.28
CA ARG A 40 -4.44 -9.74 -4.51
C ARG A 40 -4.01 -8.31 -4.79
N GLU A 41 -4.17 -7.89 -6.03
CA GLU A 41 -3.88 -6.50 -6.38
C GLU A 41 -4.73 -5.56 -5.55
N GLY A 42 -4.12 -4.50 -5.06
CA GLY A 42 -4.79 -3.50 -4.27
C GLY A 42 -4.83 -3.77 -2.78
N VAL A 43 -4.43 -4.97 -2.37
CA VAL A 43 -4.37 -5.30 -0.93
C VAL A 43 -3.23 -4.54 -0.29
N VAL A 44 -3.44 -4.10 0.96
CA VAL A 44 -2.39 -3.46 1.75
C VAL A 44 -1.96 -4.45 2.82
N LEU A 45 -0.66 -4.64 2.92
CA LEU A 45 -0.06 -5.52 3.92
C LEU A 45 0.63 -4.70 4.99
N ARG A 46 0.44 -5.08 6.23
CA ARG A 46 1.16 -4.53 7.36
C ARG A 46 2.24 -5.54 7.74
N VAL A 47 3.47 -5.09 7.79
CA VAL A 47 4.63 -5.96 7.97
C VAL A 47 5.50 -5.39 9.07
N ARG A 48 5.95 -6.23 9.98
CA ARG A 48 6.91 -5.79 11.01
C ARG A 48 8.30 -5.68 10.38
N LEU A 49 9.06 -4.73 10.91
CA LEU A 49 10.44 -4.54 10.47
C LEU A 49 11.37 -5.18 11.50
N ASP A 50 12.48 -5.74 11.03
CA ASP A 50 13.47 -6.31 11.92
C ASP A 50 14.39 -5.20 12.49
N ALA A 51 15.39 -5.59 13.24
CA ALA A 51 16.31 -4.66 13.89
C ALA A 51 17.05 -3.77 12.89
N ASP A 52 17.24 -4.26 11.67
CA ASP A 52 17.90 -3.50 10.61
C ASP A 52 16.94 -2.67 9.79
N GLY A 53 15.67 -2.69 10.12
CA GLY A 53 14.65 -1.95 9.39
C GLY A 53 14.16 -2.67 8.14
N LYS A 54 14.49 -3.94 7.99
CA LYS A 54 14.06 -4.73 6.83
C LYS A 54 12.74 -5.42 7.11
N PRO A 55 11.90 -5.59 6.09
CA PRO A 55 10.60 -6.24 6.29
C PRO A 55 10.75 -7.70 6.64
N TYR A 56 10.03 -8.10 7.66
CA TYR A 56 9.95 -9.50 8.07
C TYR A 56 8.68 -10.08 7.43
N TRP A 57 8.83 -10.64 6.26
CA TRP A 57 7.68 -11.01 5.42
C TRP A 57 6.76 -12.03 6.06
N SER A 58 7.28 -12.93 6.89
CA SER A 58 6.40 -13.90 7.55
C SER A 58 5.47 -13.26 8.57
N SER A 59 5.69 -11.99 8.91
CA SER A 59 4.79 -11.25 9.79
C SER A 59 3.67 -10.53 9.04
N ALA A 60 3.66 -10.61 7.71
CA ALA A 60 2.71 -9.85 6.90
C ALA A 60 1.27 -10.25 7.19
N VAL A 61 0.42 -9.25 7.39
CA VAL A 61 -1.02 -9.44 7.54
C VAL A 61 -1.72 -8.48 6.62
N VAL A 62 -2.89 -8.88 6.14
CA VAL A 62 -3.72 -8.00 5.32
C VAL A 62 -4.35 -6.96 6.24
N ASP A 63 -4.22 -5.70 5.86
CA ASP A 63 -4.79 -4.60 6.64
C ASP A 63 -5.85 -3.88 5.82
N ASP A 64 -7.08 -4.35 5.93
CA ASP A 64 -8.22 -3.79 5.20
C ASP A 64 -8.53 -2.37 5.67
N ALA A 65 -8.31 -2.10 6.94
CA ALA A 65 -8.57 -0.77 7.48
C ALA A 65 -7.64 0.27 6.85
N GLU A 66 -6.36 -0.08 6.71
CA GLU A 66 -5.40 0.82 6.08
C GLU A 66 -5.72 1.04 4.60
N ARG A 67 -6.13 -0.03 3.92
CA ARG A 67 -6.53 0.06 2.52
C ARG A 67 -7.71 1.01 2.36
N GLU A 68 -8.72 0.86 3.22
CA GLU A 68 -9.92 1.71 3.17
C GLU A 68 -9.57 3.16 3.50
N ARG A 69 -8.70 3.37 4.49
CA ARG A 69 -8.26 4.71 4.85
C ARG A 69 -7.61 5.41 3.66
N ARG A 70 -6.77 4.69 2.94
CA ARG A 70 -6.09 5.25 1.76
C ARG A 70 -7.07 5.57 0.64
N ARG A 71 -8.06 4.72 0.47
CA ARG A 71 -9.11 4.98 -0.53
C ARG A 71 -9.90 6.25 -0.20
N LEU A 72 -10.25 6.40 1.08
CA LEU A 72 -11.00 7.56 1.52
C LEU A 72 -10.18 8.83 1.39
N GLU A 73 -8.90 8.78 1.71
CA GLU A 73 -8.02 9.93 1.54
C GLU A 73 -7.90 10.34 0.08
N ALA A 74 -7.76 9.36 -0.81
CA ALA A 74 -7.66 9.63 -2.24
C ALA A 74 -8.95 10.27 -2.76
N ARG A 75 -10.09 9.77 -2.32
CA ARG A 75 -11.38 10.33 -2.71
C ARG A 75 -11.52 11.75 -2.22
N ALA A 76 -11.19 11.99 -0.96
CA ALA A 76 -11.27 13.32 -0.38
C ALA A 76 -10.38 14.32 -1.11
N ARG A 77 -9.19 13.88 -1.50
CA ARG A 77 -8.27 14.72 -2.27
C ARG A 77 -8.85 15.08 -3.62
N LEU A 78 -9.44 14.12 -4.31
CA LEU A 78 -10.08 14.37 -5.59
C LEU A 78 -11.24 15.34 -5.45
N GLU A 79 -12.06 15.18 -4.43
CA GLU A 79 -13.18 16.07 -4.19
C GLU A 79 -12.71 17.50 -3.91
N ARG A 80 -11.63 17.65 -3.13
CA ARG A 80 -11.07 18.97 -2.87
C ARG A 80 -10.57 19.62 -4.15
N LEU A 81 -9.92 18.84 -5.00
CA LEU A 81 -9.43 19.39 -6.27
C LEU A 81 -10.56 19.84 -7.16
N ARG A 82 -11.66 19.08 -7.19
CA ARG A 82 -12.83 19.49 -7.95
C ARG A 82 -13.45 20.75 -7.36
N GLY A 83 -13.54 20.80 -6.04
CA GLY A 83 -14.15 21.92 -5.35
C GLY A 83 -13.36 23.20 -5.50
N THR A 84 -12.05 23.10 -5.62
CA THR A 84 -11.18 24.27 -5.73
C THR A 84 -10.89 24.67 -7.16
N ASP A 85 -11.29 23.86 -8.12
CA ASP A 85 -11.09 24.16 -9.52
C ASP A 85 -12.31 24.91 -10.02
N PRO A 86 -12.30 26.23 -9.94
CA PRO A 86 -13.47 27.01 -10.34
C PRO A 86 -13.56 26.96 -11.83
N GLY A 87 -14.32 26.29 -12.19
CA GLY A 87 -14.34 26.20 -13.56
C GLY A 87 -13.02 26.25 -14.18
N GLY A 88 -12.46 26.37 -13.41
CA GLY A 88 -12.01 26.13 -13.98
C GLY A 88 -11.81 25.94 -14.51
N ASP A 89 -11.99 26.06 -14.26
CA ASP A 89 -11.99 25.99 -14.79
C ASP A 89 -12.06 26.01 -15.48
N VAL A 90 -11.98 26.18 -15.55
CA VAL A 90 -12.18 26.23 -16.22
C VAL A 90 -12.05 26.32 -17.06
N VAL A 91 -11.78 26.37 -17.30
CA VAL A 91 -11.76 26.45 -18.08
C VAL A 91 -11.86 26.41 -18.86
N LEU A 92 -11.82 26.58 -19.01
CA LEU A 92 -12.00 26.65 -19.75
C LEU A 92 -12.27 26.54 -20.40
#